data_49153d82be193719bd3d60642ca649da
#
_entry.id   49153d82be193719bd3d60642ca649da
#
_cell.length_a   1.000
_cell.length_b   1.000
_cell.length_c   1.000
_cell.angle_alpha   90.00
_cell.angle_beta   90.00
_cell.angle_gamma   90.00
#
_symmetry.space_group_name_H-M   'P 1'
#
loop_
_entity.id
_entity.type
_entity.pdbx_description
1 polymer ?
#
loop_
_entity_poly.entity_id
_entity_poly.type
_entity_poly.pdbx_seq_one_letter_code
_entity_poly.pdbx_strand_id
1 'polypeptide(L)'
;MRLFLGLLLATVLLAGCRGNNQGRQNLQSRVDSLQSANQELGRQVDVLRDSLQGQQEGATLSPPIYFPSGSAWIPDRGRRQLDKHAQTLKQTYPGADFQIQGYTDSVPIGPTLEDTYPSNWYLAAQRAAAVAHYLDTRHNVRSNSLKIEAFGPQPVGPNETPERRPKERRVEIVVEDGT
;
A
#
# COMPACT_ATOMS: atom_id res chain seq x y z
N MET A 1 68.18 31.33 31.43
CA MET A 1 67.30 30.26 32.05
C MET A 1 65.80 30.57 31.94
N ARG A 2 65.40 31.73 31.37
CA ARG A 2 63.95 32.09 31.19
C ARG A 2 63.41 31.81 29.81
N LEU A 3 64.20 31.59 28.76
CA LEU A 3 63.77 31.31 27.39
C LEU A 3 63.42 29.84 27.11
N PHE A 4 64.02 28.90 27.86
CA PHE A 4 63.74 27.48 27.70
C PHE A 4 62.42 27.00 28.33
N LEU A 5 61.91 27.72 29.34
CA LEU A 5 60.65 27.36 30.00
C LEU A 5 59.45 27.74 29.17
N GLY A 6 59.54 28.79 28.35
CA GLY A 6 58.46 29.20 27.45
C GLY A 6 58.22 28.23 26.25
N LEU A 7 59.29 27.59 25.76
CA LEU A 7 59.22 26.67 24.63
C LEU A 7 58.59 25.33 25.02
N LEU A 8 58.74 24.88 26.26
CA LEU A 8 58.20 23.62 26.76
C LEU A 8 56.69 23.73 27.05
N LEU A 9 56.20 24.91 27.42
CA LEU A 9 54.75 25.13 27.66
C LEU A 9 53.94 25.22 26.36
N ALA A 10 54.57 25.74 25.28
CA ALA A 10 53.90 25.85 23.95
C ALA A 10 53.69 24.49 23.28
N THR A 11 54.60 23.52 23.53
CA THR A 11 54.47 22.16 22.91
C THR A 11 53.37 21.31 23.57
N VAL A 12 53.06 21.52 24.86
CA VAL A 12 52.01 20.77 25.57
C VAL A 12 50.61 21.23 25.13
N LEU A 13 50.42 22.48 24.75
CA LEU A 13 49.11 22.99 24.29
C LEU A 13 48.75 22.52 22.88
N LEU A 14 49.71 22.16 22.03
CA LEU A 14 49.48 21.64 20.68
C LEU A 14 49.12 20.14 20.68
N ALA A 15 49.53 19.37 21.68
CA ALA A 15 49.21 17.95 21.80
C ALA A 15 47.75 17.69 22.23
N GLY A 16 47.15 18.61 23.02
CA GLY A 16 45.77 18.47 23.49
C GLY A 16 44.71 18.60 22.43
N CYS A 17 44.95 19.37 21.36
CA CYS A 17 43.98 19.52 20.25
C CYS A 17 43.96 18.34 19.26
N ARG A 18 45.02 17.54 19.20
CA ARG A 18 45.13 16.44 18.23
C ARG A 18 44.28 15.23 18.61
N GLY A 19 44.10 14.95 19.89
CA GLY A 19 43.28 13.83 20.38
C GLY A 19 41.78 14.04 20.15
N ASN A 20 41.29 15.26 20.19
CA ASN A 20 39.87 15.57 20.02
C ASN A 20 39.41 15.52 18.55
N ASN A 21 40.32 15.80 17.62
CA ASN A 21 40.04 15.74 16.19
C ASN A 21 39.90 14.28 15.66
N GLN A 22 40.69 13.36 16.20
CA GLN A 22 40.64 11.95 15.81
C GLN A 22 39.34 11.26 16.25
N GLY A 23 38.83 11.60 17.46
CA GLY A 23 37.52 11.15 17.95
C GLY A 23 36.36 11.67 17.10
N ARG A 24 36.42 12.94 16.69
CA ARG A 24 35.40 13.55 15.79
C ARG A 24 35.41 12.95 14.41
N GLN A 25 36.58 12.71 13.81
CA GLN A 25 36.71 12.08 12.50
C GLN A 25 36.20 10.64 12.52
N ASN A 26 36.44 9.89 13.59
CA ASN A 26 35.94 8.51 13.74
C ASN A 26 34.40 8.50 13.89
N LEU A 27 33.83 9.43 14.67
CA LEU A 27 32.38 9.57 14.77
C LEU A 27 31.75 9.97 13.44
N GLN A 28 32.34 10.90 12.71
CA GLN A 28 31.84 11.34 11.42
C GLN A 28 31.85 10.20 10.41
N SER A 29 32.96 9.44 10.31
CA SER A 29 33.03 8.27 9.39
C SER A 29 32.02 7.18 9.74
N ARG A 30 31.70 6.99 11.04
CA ARG A 30 30.64 6.06 11.47
C ARG A 30 29.24 6.57 11.10
N VAL A 31 28.99 7.86 11.23
CA VAL A 31 27.73 8.50 10.80
C VAL A 31 27.56 8.34 9.28
N ASP A 32 28.59 8.66 8.51
CA ASP A 32 28.55 8.54 7.04
C ASP A 32 28.33 7.09 6.61
N SER A 33 28.98 6.12 7.29
CA SER A 33 28.78 4.68 6.99
C SER A 33 27.37 4.20 7.33
N LEU A 34 26.80 4.66 8.44
CA LEU A 34 25.42 4.36 8.84
C LEU A 34 24.40 5.00 7.90
N GLN A 35 24.63 6.22 7.45
CA GLN A 35 23.79 6.87 6.45
C GLN A 35 23.82 6.11 5.12
N SER A 36 25.00 5.68 4.67
CA SER A 36 25.14 4.88 3.45
C SER A 36 24.44 3.51 3.58
N ALA A 37 24.56 2.85 4.74
CA ALA A 37 23.87 1.59 5.01
C ALA A 37 22.34 1.77 5.04
N ASN A 38 21.84 2.85 5.65
CA ASN A 38 20.41 3.16 5.65
C ASN A 38 19.88 3.47 4.24
N GLN A 39 20.64 4.17 3.41
CA GLN A 39 20.25 4.41 2.02
C GLN A 39 20.22 3.11 1.20
N GLU A 40 21.18 2.23 1.43
CA GLU A 40 21.22 0.92 0.75
C GLU A 40 20.06 0.02 1.20
N LEU A 41 19.77 -0.04 2.51
CA LEU A 41 18.59 -0.73 3.03
C LEU A 41 17.29 -0.16 2.45
N GLY A 42 17.18 1.17 2.32
CA GLY A 42 16.05 1.82 1.67
C GLY A 42 15.86 1.32 0.23
N ARG A 43 16.93 1.28 -0.58
CA ARG A 43 16.87 0.75 -1.95
C ARG A 43 16.49 -0.73 -2.00
N GLN A 44 17.03 -1.54 -1.09
CA GLN A 44 16.67 -2.96 -1.03
C GLN A 44 15.20 -3.17 -0.67
N VAL A 45 14.66 -2.38 0.25
CA VAL A 45 13.23 -2.39 0.60
C VAL A 45 12.38 -2.00 -0.61
N ASP A 46 12.77 -0.97 -1.36
CA ASP A 46 12.06 -0.53 -2.57
C ASP A 46 12.10 -1.62 -3.66
N VAL A 47 13.26 -2.20 -3.93
CA VAL A 47 13.42 -3.31 -4.90
C VAL A 47 12.62 -4.55 -4.49
N LEU A 48 12.64 -4.91 -3.20
CA LEU A 48 11.84 -6.03 -2.70
C LEU A 48 10.34 -5.73 -2.78
N ARG A 49 9.93 -4.50 -2.50
CA ARG A 49 8.54 -4.07 -2.63
C ARG A 49 8.09 -4.12 -4.09
N ASP A 50 8.90 -3.63 -5.02
CA ASP A 50 8.61 -3.69 -6.46
C ASP A 50 8.58 -5.13 -6.97
N SER A 51 9.49 -6.00 -6.50
CA SER A 51 9.47 -7.42 -6.86
C SER A 51 8.30 -8.18 -6.23
N LEU A 52 7.87 -7.83 -5.02
CA LEU A 52 6.65 -8.40 -4.40
C LEU A 52 5.37 -7.87 -5.09
N GLN A 53 5.37 -6.62 -5.55
CA GLN A 53 4.27 -6.07 -6.37
C GLN A 53 4.21 -6.70 -7.77
N GLY A 54 5.35 -7.06 -8.34
CA GLY A 54 5.43 -7.80 -9.61
C GLY A 54 5.10 -9.29 -9.48
N GLN A 55 5.13 -9.85 -8.27
CA GLN A 55 4.69 -11.24 -7.98
C GLN A 55 3.23 -11.32 -7.51
N GLN A 56 2.56 -10.21 -7.26
CA GLN A 56 1.09 -10.16 -7.19
C GLN A 56 0.56 -10.10 -8.64
N GLU A 57 0.65 -11.25 -9.25
CA GLU A 57 0.27 -11.60 -10.60
C GLU A 57 -1.17 -11.22 -10.85
N GLY A 58 -1.37 -10.33 -11.80
CA GLY A 58 -2.66 -9.92 -12.27
C GLY A 58 -2.76 -8.41 -12.44
N ALA A 59 -3.09 -7.98 -13.63
CA ALA A 59 -3.34 -6.55 -13.88
C ALA A 59 -4.57 -6.10 -13.08
N THR A 60 -4.39 -5.16 -12.16
CA THR A 60 -5.51 -4.55 -11.44
C THR A 60 -6.14 -3.45 -12.26
N LEU A 61 -7.44 -3.52 -12.48
CA LEU A 61 -8.18 -2.48 -13.22
C LEU A 61 -8.32 -1.21 -12.38
N SER A 62 -7.84 -0.10 -12.94
CA SER A 62 -7.86 1.20 -12.30
C SER A 62 -8.83 2.16 -13.00
N PRO A 63 -9.50 3.06 -12.26
CA PRO A 63 -9.54 3.16 -10.80
C PRO A 63 -10.47 2.10 -10.16
N PRO A 64 -10.30 1.80 -8.84
CA PRO A 64 -11.21 0.93 -8.10
C PRO A 64 -12.65 1.45 -8.05
N ILE A 65 -13.59 0.57 -7.71
CA ILE A 65 -14.99 0.94 -7.48
C ILE A 65 -15.16 1.33 -6.01
N TYR A 66 -15.48 2.58 -5.73
CA TYR A 66 -15.64 3.10 -4.37
C TYR A 66 -17.08 3.05 -3.90
N PHE A 67 -17.26 2.79 -2.59
CA PHE A 67 -18.57 2.62 -1.96
C PHE A 67 -18.82 3.66 -0.84
N PRO A 68 -20.09 4.04 -0.64
CA PRO A 68 -20.48 4.80 0.55
C PRO A 68 -20.24 4.03 1.85
N SER A 69 -20.17 4.74 2.97
CA SER A 69 -20.10 4.12 4.29
C SER A 69 -21.30 3.23 4.55
N GLY A 70 -21.07 2.05 5.12
CA GLY A 70 -22.14 1.12 5.51
C GLY A 70 -23.00 0.60 4.35
N SER A 71 -22.52 0.65 3.11
CA SER A 71 -23.32 0.26 1.94
C SER A 71 -22.54 -0.65 0.99
N ALA A 72 -23.25 -1.62 0.42
CA ALA A 72 -22.80 -2.42 -0.73
C ALA A 72 -23.50 -2.01 -2.05
N TRP A 73 -24.27 -0.91 -2.03
CA TRP A 73 -24.89 -0.40 -3.24
C TRP A 73 -23.86 0.30 -4.13
N ILE A 74 -23.83 -0.08 -5.41
CA ILE A 74 -22.92 0.53 -6.39
C ILE A 74 -23.46 1.91 -6.80
N PRO A 75 -22.75 3.01 -6.49
CA PRO A 75 -23.20 4.34 -6.88
C PRO A 75 -23.11 4.54 -8.40
N ASP A 76 -23.80 5.56 -8.94
CA ASP A 76 -23.82 5.83 -10.37
C ASP A 76 -22.44 6.00 -11.00
N ARG A 77 -21.52 6.65 -10.27
CA ARG A 77 -20.13 6.78 -10.70
C ARG A 77 -19.46 5.41 -10.80
N GLY A 78 -19.71 4.52 -9.84
CA GLY A 78 -19.20 3.15 -9.83
C GLY A 78 -19.74 2.33 -11.01
N ARG A 79 -21.05 2.46 -11.32
CA ARG A 79 -21.66 1.79 -12.50
C ARG A 79 -21.00 2.22 -13.80
N ARG A 80 -20.84 3.54 -14.02
CA ARG A 80 -20.13 4.04 -15.21
C ARG A 80 -18.68 3.58 -15.29
N GLN A 81 -18.02 3.38 -14.15
CA GLN A 81 -16.66 2.83 -14.11
C GLN A 81 -16.66 1.34 -14.48
N LEU A 82 -17.62 0.58 -13.96
CA LEU A 82 -17.78 -0.84 -14.30
C LEU A 82 -18.11 -1.06 -15.77
N ASP A 83 -18.89 -0.18 -16.39
CA ASP A 83 -19.17 -0.24 -17.85
C ASP A 83 -17.85 -0.15 -18.65
N LYS A 84 -16.93 0.73 -18.23
CA LYS A 84 -15.59 0.85 -18.87
C LYS A 84 -14.74 -0.39 -18.58
N HIS A 85 -14.72 -0.85 -17.34
CA HIS A 85 -13.97 -2.05 -16.98
C HIS A 85 -14.45 -3.27 -17.74
N ALA A 86 -15.77 -3.45 -17.88
CA ALA A 86 -16.33 -4.56 -18.65
C ALA A 86 -15.88 -4.53 -20.11
N GLN A 87 -15.76 -3.35 -20.73
CA GLN A 87 -15.20 -3.23 -22.09
C GLN A 87 -13.74 -3.67 -22.12
N THR A 88 -12.93 -3.19 -21.16
CA THR A 88 -11.52 -3.59 -21.06
C THR A 88 -11.37 -5.10 -20.85
N LEU A 89 -12.15 -5.69 -19.93
CA LEU A 89 -12.13 -7.13 -19.66
C LEU A 89 -12.38 -7.94 -20.93
N LYS A 90 -13.37 -7.56 -21.72
CA LYS A 90 -13.74 -8.27 -22.96
C LYS A 90 -12.75 -8.08 -24.10
N GLN A 91 -12.17 -6.89 -24.22
CA GLN A 91 -11.29 -6.54 -25.35
C GLN A 91 -9.84 -6.91 -25.10
N THR A 92 -9.36 -6.70 -23.87
CA THR A 92 -7.94 -6.87 -23.54
C THR A 92 -7.65 -8.24 -22.92
N TYR A 93 -8.64 -8.82 -22.20
CA TYR A 93 -8.46 -10.06 -21.45
C TYR A 93 -9.52 -11.12 -21.81
N PRO A 94 -9.68 -11.45 -23.09
CA PRO A 94 -10.71 -12.43 -23.52
C PRO A 94 -10.38 -13.81 -22.97
N GLY A 95 -11.26 -14.36 -22.14
CA GLY A 95 -11.12 -15.72 -21.60
C GLY A 95 -10.34 -15.80 -20.27
N ALA A 96 -9.83 -14.70 -19.76
CA ALA A 96 -9.19 -14.67 -18.45
C ALA A 96 -10.21 -14.87 -17.31
N ASP A 97 -9.72 -15.30 -16.17
CA ASP A 97 -10.43 -15.32 -14.90
C ASP A 97 -10.15 -14.02 -14.14
N PHE A 98 -11.06 -13.63 -13.27
CA PHE A 98 -10.99 -12.36 -12.55
C PHE A 98 -11.28 -12.54 -11.08
N GLN A 99 -10.46 -11.93 -10.22
CA GLN A 99 -10.74 -11.80 -8.79
C GLN A 99 -11.42 -10.47 -8.51
N ILE A 100 -12.55 -10.50 -7.84
CA ILE A 100 -13.31 -9.36 -7.39
C ILE A 100 -13.05 -9.19 -5.89
N GLN A 101 -12.13 -8.30 -5.57
CA GLN A 101 -11.58 -8.14 -4.22
C GLN A 101 -12.30 -7.01 -3.48
N GLY A 102 -13.01 -7.34 -2.40
CA GLY A 102 -13.77 -6.39 -1.58
C GLY A 102 -13.01 -5.94 -0.34
N TYR A 103 -13.07 -4.63 -0.06
CA TYR A 103 -12.40 -3.97 1.04
C TYR A 103 -13.36 -3.05 1.82
N THR A 104 -13.07 -2.87 3.11
CA THR A 104 -13.73 -1.87 3.96
C THR A 104 -12.71 -0.97 4.63
N ASP A 105 -13.19 0.14 5.20
CA ASP A 105 -12.42 0.83 6.23
C ASP A 105 -12.48 0.06 7.56
N SER A 106 -11.75 0.50 8.57
CA SER A 106 -11.67 -0.14 9.88
C SER A 106 -12.79 0.27 10.84
N VAL A 107 -13.71 1.14 10.40
CA VAL A 107 -14.86 1.54 11.24
C VAL A 107 -15.74 0.32 11.50
N PRO A 108 -16.02 -0.01 12.78
CA PRO A 108 -16.91 -1.12 13.11
C PRO A 108 -18.30 -0.93 12.50
N ILE A 109 -18.96 -2.02 12.17
CA ILE A 109 -20.37 -1.98 11.76
C ILE A 109 -21.21 -1.44 12.93
N GLY A 110 -22.00 -0.41 12.65
CA GLY A 110 -22.88 0.18 13.66
C GLY A 110 -24.12 -0.67 13.92
N PRO A 111 -24.76 -0.53 15.10
CA PRO A 111 -25.89 -1.39 15.53
C PRO A 111 -27.05 -1.45 14.53
N THR A 112 -27.31 -0.38 13.79
CA THR A 112 -28.39 -0.32 12.79
C THR A 112 -28.11 -1.16 11.53
N LEU A 113 -26.88 -1.63 11.35
CA LEU A 113 -26.46 -2.39 10.18
C LEU A 113 -26.03 -3.82 10.52
N GLU A 114 -25.93 -4.19 11.81
CA GLU A 114 -25.46 -5.50 12.26
C GLU A 114 -26.31 -6.65 11.73
N ASP A 115 -27.63 -6.48 11.65
CA ASP A 115 -28.55 -7.48 11.09
C ASP A 115 -28.31 -7.70 9.59
N THR A 116 -27.85 -6.66 8.86
CA THR A 116 -27.60 -6.74 7.42
C THR A 116 -26.15 -7.13 7.12
N TYR A 117 -25.23 -6.59 7.89
CA TYR A 117 -23.79 -6.82 7.76
C TYR A 117 -23.19 -7.15 9.13
N PRO A 118 -23.11 -8.43 9.51
CA PRO A 118 -22.58 -8.82 10.83
C PRO A 118 -21.13 -8.41 11.08
N SER A 119 -20.38 -8.11 10.03
CA SER A 119 -18.97 -7.68 10.13
C SER A 119 -18.51 -6.93 8.89
N ASN A 120 -17.37 -6.25 8.99
CA ASN A 120 -16.69 -5.63 7.85
C ASN A 120 -16.30 -6.65 6.78
N TRP A 121 -15.98 -7.88 7.14
CA TRP A 121 -15.75 -8.98 6.20
C TRP A 121 -17.00 -9.29 5.39
N TYR A 122 -18.14 -9.31 6.03
CA TYR A 122 -19.42 -9.57 5.39
C TYR A 122 -19.78 -8.43 4.42
N LEU A 123 -19.58 -7.17 4.84
CA LEU A 123 -19.79 -6.00 3.99
C LEU A 123 -18.83 -6.00 2.79
N ALA A 124 -17.55 -6.36 2.97
CA ALA A 124 -16.58 -6.50 1.90
C ALA A 124 -17.02 -7.55 0.86
N ALA A 125 -17.46 -8.73 1.32
CA ALA A 125 -17.97 -9.79 0.47
C ALA A 125 -19.22 -9.34 -0.32
N GLN A 126 -20.15 -8.63 0.32
CA GLN A 126 -21.35 -8.11 -0.34
C GLN A 126 -21.02 -7.05 -1.41
N ARG A 127 -20.03 -6.20 -1.18
CA ARG A 127 -19.54 -5.25 -2.20
C ARG A 127 -18.97 -5.97 -3.41
N ALA A 128 -18.10 -6.97 -3.17
CA ALA A 128 -17.51 -7.77 -4.25
C ALA A 128 -18.58 -8.52 -5.02
N ALA A 129 -19.55 -9.14 -4.32
CA ALA A 129 -20.68 -9.83 -4.95
C ALA A 129 -21.54 -8.89 -5.79
N ALA A 130 -21.80 -7.65 -5.33
CA ALA A 130 -22.56 -6.66 -6.10
C ALA A 130 -21.84 -6.29 -7.41
N VAL A 131 -20.51 -6.14 -7.39
CA VAL A 131 -19.70 -5.88 -8.58
C VAL A 131 -19.73 -7.07 -9.54
N ALA A 132 -19.50 -8.29 -9.02
CA ALA A 132 -19.55 -9.52 -9.84
C ALA A 132 -20.93 -9.68 -10.50
N HIS A 133 -22.01 -9.51 -9.73
CA HIS A 133 -23.38 -9.56 -10.25
C HIS A 133 -23.62 -8.52 -11.35
N TYR A 134 -23.12 -7.29 -11.18
CA TYR A 134 -23.25 -6.24 -12.19
C TYR A 134 -22.52 -6.61 -13.49
N LEU A 135 -21.30 -7.12 -13.39
CA LEU A 135 -20.51 -7.56 -14.56
C LEU A 135 -21.18 -8.72 -15.31
N ASP A 136 -21.68 -9.70 -14.57
CA ASP A 136 -22.38 -10.86 -15.16
C ASP A 136 -23.69 -10.43 -15.86
N THR A 137 -24.60 -9.79 -15.11
CA THR A 137 -25.96 -9.51 -15.60
C THR A 137 -26.07 -8.37 -16.60
N ARG A 138 -25.22 -7.38 -16.53
CA ARG A 138 -25.24 -6.21 -17.42
C ARG A 138 -24.30 -6.32 -18.59
N HIS A 139 -23.22 -7.02 -18.41
CA HIS A 139 -22.16 -7.08 -19.41
C HIS A 139 -21.86 -8.50 -19.92
N ASN A 140 -22.55 -9.52 -19.44
CA ASN A 140 -22.29 -10.92 -19.80
C ASN A 140 -20.81 -11.32 -19.62
N VAL A 141 -20.16 -10.81 -18.56
CA VAL A 141 -18.89 -11.35 -18.12
C VAL A 141 -19.20 -12.67 -17.44
N ARG A 142 -18.65 -13.79 -17.94
CA ARG A 142 -19.03 -15.12 -17.51
C ARG A 142 -18.87 -15.31 -16.00
N SER A 143 -19.93 -15.74 -15.32
CA SER A 143 -19.93 -15.92 -13.87
C SER A 143 -18.92 -16.95 -13.36
N ASN A 144 -18.59 -17.96 -14.17
CA ASN A 144 -17.58 -18.97 -13.83
C ASN A 144 -16.13 -18.46 -13.90
N SER A 145 -15.93 -17.28 -14.51
CA SER A 145 -14.62 -16.60 -14.51
C SER A 145 -14.50 -15.51 -13.44
N LEU A 146 -15.51 -15.34 -12.59
CA LEU A 146 -15.51 -14.34 -11.52
C LEU A 146 -15.35 -15.01 -10.15
N LYS A 147 -14.22 -14.81 -9.51
CA LYS A 147 -13.96 -15.23 -8.13
C LYS A 147 -14.17 -14.03 -7.19
N ILE A 148 -14.87 -14.25 -6.08
CA ILE A 148 -15.15 -13.23 -5.09
C ILE A 148 -14.23 -13.44 -3.89
N GLU A 149 -13.49 -12.40 -3.54
CA GLU A 149 -12.63 -12.40 -2.36
C GLU A 149 -12.96 -11.22 -1.45
N ALA A 150 -13.00 -11.46 -0.15
CA ALA A 150 -13.21 -10.44 0.86
C ALA A 150 -11.96 -10.28 1.70
N PHE A 151 -11.42 -9.07 1.74
CA PHE A 151 -10.24 -8.73 2.55
C PHE A 151 -10.61 -7.96 3.83
N GLY A 152 -11.86 -7.52 3.94
CA GLY A 152 -12.32 -6.75 5.10
C GLY A 152 -11.59 -5.42 5.25
N PRO A 153 -11.26 -5.01 6.49
CA PRO A 153 -10.57 -3.76 6.76
C PRO A 153 -9.11 -3.83 6.31
N GLN A 154 -8.77 -3.07 5.28
CA GLN A 154 -7.39 -2.95 4.79
C GLN A 154 -7.06 -1.48 4.57
N PRO A 155 -6.20 -0.89 5.44
CA PRO A 155 -5.83 0.50 5.32
C PRO A 155 -5.01 0.75 4.06
N VAL A 156 -5.29 1.86 3.38
CA VAL A 156 -4.50 2.33 2.23
C VAL A 156 -3.34 3.18 2.75
N GLY A 157 -2.16 2.55 2.89
CA GLY A 157 -0.94 3.21 3.35
C GLY A 157 -0.70 3.10 4.86
N PRO A 158 0.41 3.67 5.36
CA PRO A 158 0.95 3.38 6.68
C PRO A 158 0.13 3.93 7.86
N ASN A 159 -0.75 4.90 7.62
CA ASN A 159 -1.57 5.53 8.66
C ASN A 159 -3.02 5.64 8.20
N GLU A 160 -3.92 5.02 8.94
CA GLU A 160 -5.35 5.21 8.75
C GLU A 160 -5.79 6.59 9.27
N THR A 161 -6.46 7.37 8.41
CA THR A 161 -7.07 8.64 8.80
C THR A 161 -8.50 8.70 8.29
N PRO A 162 -9.39 9.49 8.94
CA PRO A 162 -10.78 9.65 8.48
C PRO A 162 -10.89 10.06 7.01
N GLU A 163 -9.96 10.87 6.50
CA GLU A 163 -9.93 11.38 5.12
C GLU A 163 -9.57 10.28 4.11
N ARG A 164 -8.90 9.22 4.53
CA ARG A 164 -8.52 8.07 3.68
C ARG A 164 -9.60 7.01 3.59
N ARG A 165 -10.49 6.90 4.59
CA ARG A 165 -11.56 5.89 4.64
C ARG A 165 -12.39 5.76 3.35
N PRO A 166 -12.75 6.85 2.65
CA PRO A 166 -13.44 6.72 1.35
C PRO A 166 -12.67 5.92 0.30
N LYS A 167 -11.33 5.93 0.34
CA LYS A 167 -10.47 5.14 -0.56
C LYS A 167 -10.32 3.68 -0.11
N GLU A 168 -10.53 3.41 1.17
CA GLU A 168 -10.49 2.06 1.74
C GLU A 168 -11.75 1.27 1.42
N ARG A 169 -12.89 1.94 1.33
CA ARG A 169 -14.19 1.35 0.94
C ARG A 169 -14.25 1.15 -0.56
N ARG A 170 -13.65 0.08 -1.05
CA ARG A 170 -13.48 -0.17 -2.48
C ARG A 170 -13.66 -1.63 -2.86
N VAL A 171 -13.84 -1.83 -4.15
CA VAL A 171 -13.68 -3.13 -4.81
C VAL A 171 -12.64 -2.97 -5.91
N GLU A 172 -11.70 -3.87 -5.97
CA GLU A 172 -10.70 -3.99 -7.01
C GLU A 172 -11.03 -5.20 -7.89
N ILE A 173 -10.74 -5.10 -9.18
CA ILE A 173 -10.87 -6.19 -10.14
C ILE A 173 -9.46 -6.54 -10.61
N VAL A 174 -9.03 -7.74 -10.29
CA VAL A 174 -7.71 -8.28 -10.63
C VAL A 174 -7.88 -9.33 -11.71
N VAL A 175 -7.10 -9.23 -12.76
CA VAL A 175 -7.05 -10.22 -13.84
C VAL A 175 -6.14 -11.35 -13.38
N GLU A 176 -6.63 -12.59 -13.33
CA GLU A 176 -5.77 -13.74 -13.13
C GLU A 176 -5.11 -14.11 -14.47
N ASP A 177 -3.80 -14.28 -14.47
CA ASP A 177 -3.12 -14.83 -15.63
C ASP A 177 -3.59 -16.27 -15.82
N GLY A 178 -4.20 -16.53 -16.98
CA GLY A 178 -4.64 -17.86 -17.33
C GLY A 178 -3.44 -18.82 -17.41
N THR A 179 -3.41 -19.80 -16.52
CA THR A 179 -2.46 -20.93 -16.58
C THR A 179 -2.74 -21.78 -17.81
#